data_4488b1799ad47062a3e0df5422d17a5b
#
_entry.id   4488b1799ad47062a3e0df5422d17a5b
#
_cell.length_a   1.000
_cell.length_b   1.000
_cell.length_c   1.000
_cell.angle_alpha   90.00
_cell.angle_beta   90.00
_cell.angle_gamma   90.00
#
_symmetry.space_group_name_H-M   'P 1'
#
loop_
_entity.id
_entity.type
_entity.pdbx_description
1 polymer ?
#
loop_
_entity_poly.entity_id
_entity_poly.type
_entity_poly.pdbx_seq_one_letter_code
_entity_poly.pdbx_strand_id
1 'polypeptide(L)'
;MKIKKWLGVAALATVAGLALAACGNSEKKADNATTIKIATVNRSGSEEKRWDKIQELVKKDGITLEFTEFTDYSQPNKATADGEVDLNAFQHYNFLNNWNKENGKDLVAIADTYISPIRLYSGLNGSDNKYTKVEDIPANGEISVPNDATNESRALYLLQSAGLIKLDVSGTALATIANITENPKNLKITELDA
;
A
#
# COMPACT_ATOMS: atom_id res chain seq x y z
N MET A 1 50.91 11.72 -65.21
CA MET A 1 50.51 10.70 -64.23
C MET A 1 49.94 11.34 -63.00
N LYS A 2 48.73 11.92 -63.04
CA LYS A 2 47.98 12.50 -61.87
C LYS A 2 46.50 12.74 -62.25
N ILE A 3 45.70 11.68 -62.56
CA ILE A 3 44.27 11.80 -62.84
C ILE A 3 43.53 10.61 -62.19
N LYS A 4 43.75 10.36 -60.92
CA LYS A 4 43.02 9.31 -60.17
C LYS A 4 42.51 9.70 -58.77
N LYS A 5 42.46 10.97 -58.45
CA LYS A 5 42.02 11.41 -57.12
C LYS A 5 40.74 12.26 -57.06
N TRP A 6 40.03 12.45 -58.18
CA TRP A 6 38.85 13.32 -58.26
C TRP A 6 37.51 12.60 -58.42
N LEU A 7 37.50 11.28 -58.55
CA LEU A 7 36.27 10.49 -58.71
C LEU A 7 35.70 9.94 -57.41
N GLY A 8 36.39 10.14 -56.28
CA GLY A 8 35.92 9.67 -54.95
C GLY A 8 35.10 10.63 -54.15
N VAL A 9 35.04 11.90 -54.51
CA VAL A 9 34.34 12.94 -53.71
C VAL A 9 32.91 13.21 -54.21
N ALA A 10 32.61 12.91 -55.46
CA ALA A 10 31.28 13.14 -56.02
C ALA A 10 30.25 12.07 -55.66
N ALA A 11 30.67 10.88 -55.22
CA ALA A 11 29.74 9.80 -54.85
C ALA A 11 29.25 9.86 -53.38
N LEU A 12 29.94 10.64 -52.50
CA LEU A 12 29.49 10.77 -51.10
C LEU A 12 28.47 11.91 -50.90
N ALA A 13 28.32 12.83 -51.84
CA ALA A 13 27.37 13.94 -51.70
C ALA A 13 25.93 13.58 -52.11
N THR A 14 25.73 12.48 -52.85
CA THR A 14 24.39 12.03 -53.28
C THR A 14 23.65 11.09 -52.31
N VAL A 15 24.37 10.49 -51.37
CA VAL A 15 23.73 9.61 -50.34
C VAL A 15 23.25 10.42 -49.13
N ALA A 16 23.82 11.59 -48.85
CA ALA A 16 23.39 12.45 -47.74
C ALA A 16 22.09 13.23 -48.02
N GLY A 17 21.68 13.35 -49.27
CA GLY A 17 20.47 14.08 -49.68
C GLY A 17 19.17 13.29 -49.60
N LEU A 18 19.22 11.95 -49.50
CA LEU A 18 18.04 11.09 -49.47
C LEU A 18 17.63 10.67 -48.04
N ALA A 19 18.46 10.96 -47.01
CA ALA A 19 18.14 10.65 -45.62
C ALA A 19 17.30 11.72 -44.89
N LEU A 20 17.11 12.91 -45.49
CA LEU A 20 16.33 14.00 -44.90
C LEU A 20 14.88 14.12 -45.42
N ALA A 21 14.48 13.30 -46.37
CA ALA A 21 13.10 13.31 -46.87
C ALA A 21 12.18 12.27 -46.18
N ALA A 22 12.68 11.50 -45.20
CA ALA A 22 11.91 10.51 -44.45
C ALA A 22 11.36 11.03 -43.11
N CYS A 23 11.55 12.31 -42.75
CA CYS A 23 10.87 12.98 -41.67
C CYS A 23 9.61 13.70 -42.17
N GLY A 24 8.78 13.03 -42.97
CA GLY A 24 7.41 13.46 -43.31
C GLY A 24 6.51 13.14 -42.13
N ASN A 25 6.17 14.16 -41.41
CA ASN A 25 4.92 14.43 -40.68
C ASN A 25 3.96 13.23 -40.53
N SER A 26 4.34 12.27 -39.71
CA SER A 26 3.38 11.48 -38.99
C SER A 26 3.25 12.12 -37.62
N GLU A 27 2.24 12.98 -37.44
CA GLU A 27 1.64 13.17 -36.13
C GLU A 27 1.16 11.79 -35.69
N LYS A 28 2.10 10.96 -35.17
CA LYS A 28 1.73 9.95 -34.21
C LYS A 28 1.18 10.77 -33.04
N LYS A 29 -0.18 10.88 -32.93
CA LYS A 29 -0.78 10.89 -31.60
C LYS A 29 -0.04 9.80 -30.86
N ALA A 30 0.89 10.17 -30.01
CA ALA A 30 1.39 9.29 -28.99
C ALA A 30 0.12 8.92 -28.22
N ASP A 31 -0.32 7.66 -28.33
CA ASP A 31 -1.18 7.06 -27.32
C ASP A 31 -0.33 7.15 -26.05
N ASN A 32 -0.50 8.24 -25.31
CA ASN A 32 0.10 8.44 -24.00
C ASN A 32 -0.67 7.58 -22.98
N ALA A 33 -0.80 6.29 -23.27
CA ALA A 33 -1.32 5.34 -22.32
C ALA A 33 -0.25 5.17 -21.23
N THR A 34 -0.52 5.70 -20.05
CA THR A 34 0.33 5.53 -18.87
C THR A 34 -0.20 4.40 -18.05
N THR A 35 0.60 3.37 -17.81
CA THR A 35 0.28 2.32 -16.86
C THR A 35 0.86 2.69 -15.50
N ILE A 36 0.04 2.65 -14.45
CA ILE A 36 0.44 2.86 -13.05
C ILE A 36 0.27 1.54 -12.31
N LYS A 37 1.35 1.00 -11.76
CA LYS A 37 1.36 -0.21 -10.95
C LYS A 37 1.14 0.12 -9.48
N ILE A 38 0.16 -0.53 -8.87
CA ILE A 38 -0.26 -0.27 -7.48
C ILE A 38 -0.18 -1.56 -6.66
N ALA A 39 0.59 -1.55 -5.58
CA ALA A 39 0.59 -2.61 -4.59
C ALA A 39 -0.58 -2.44 -3.62
N THR A 40 -1.31 -3.51 -3.36
CA THR A 40 -2.42 -3.56 -2.40
C THR A 40 -2.34 -4.83 -1.55
N VAL A 41 -3.13 -4.90 -0.49
CA VAL A 41 -3.30 -6.11 0.31
C VAL A 41 -4.72 -6.62 0.12
N ASN A 42 -4.87 -7.89 -0.29
CA ASN A 42 -6.12 -8.66 -0.39
C ASN A 42 -7.39 -7.81 -0.55
N ARG A 43 -7.61 -7.24 -1.74
CA ARG A 43 -8.76 -6.38 -2.00
C ARG A 43 -10.07 -7.16 -1.83
N SER A 44 -10.95 -6.65 -0.99
CA SER A 44 -12.30 -7.19 -0.83
C SER A 44 -13.26 -6.61 -1.88
N GLY A 45 -14.41 -7.24 -2.10
CA GLY A 45 -15.36 -6.83 -3.13
C GLY A 45 -15.84 -5.36 -3.06
N SER A 46 -15.77 -4.69 -1.91
CA SER A 46 -16.05 -3.25 -1.81
C SER A 46 -14.86 -2.40 -2.29
N GLU A 47 -13.66 -2.86 -2.08
CA GLU A 47 -12.44 -2.19 -2.54
C GLU A 47 -12.24 -2.38 -4.04
N GLU A 48 -12.50 -3.58 -4.56
CA GLU A 48 -12.50 -3.84 -6.00
C GLU A 48 -13.43 -2.87 -6.73
N LYS A 49 -14.69 -2.76 -6.30
CA LYS A 49 -15.64 -1.81 -6.89
C LYS A 49 -15.19 -0.36 -6.85
N ARG A 50 -14.47 0.03 -5.78
CA ARG A 50 -13.91 1.39 -5.67
C ARG A 50 -12.80 1.60 -6.69
N TRP A 51 -11.88 0.64 -6.80
CA TRP A 51 -10.77 0.71 -7.74
C TRP A 51 -11.23 0.59 -9.19
N ASP A 52 -12.26 -0.22 -9.48
CA ASP A 52 -12.90 -0.26 -10.80
C ASP A 52 -13.47 1.11 -11.20
N LYS A 53 -14.09 1.80 -10.22
CA LYS A 53 -14.61 3.15 -10.47
C LYS A 53 -13.49 4.17 -10.70
N ILE A 54 -12.40 4.07 -9.97
CA ILE A 54 -11.21 4.93 -10.18
C ILE A 54 -10.63 4.64 -11.57
N GLN A 55 -10.47 3.38 -11.96
CA GLN A 55 -10.00 2.99 -13.30
C GLN A 55 -10.90 3.56 -14.41
N GLU A 56 -12.21 3.49 -14.27
CA GLU A 56 -13.15 4.10 -15.22
C GLU A 56 -12.92 5.62 -15.35
N LEU A 57 -12.69 6.30 -14.24
CA LEU A 57 -12.48 7.75 -14.22
C LEU A 57 -11.17 8.17 -14.86
N VAL A 58 -10.06 7.47 -14.58
CA VAL A 58 -8.73 7.84 -15.10
C VAL A 58 -8.48 7.35 -16.52
N LYS A 59 -9.26 6.39 -17.00
CA LYS A 59 -9.15 5.86 -18.36
C LYS A 59 -9.31 6.93 -19.45
N LYS A 60 -10.16 7.92 -19.21
CA LYS A 60 -10.36 9.06 -20.14
C LYS A 60 -9.11 9.91 -20.29
N ASP A 61 -8.20 9.87 -19.31
CA ASP A 61 -6.93 10.58 -19.31
C ASP A 61 -5.78 9.69 -19.83
N GLY A 62 -6.11 8.52 -20.41
CA GLY A 62 -5.15 7.56 -20.95
C GLY A 62 -4.40 6.75 -19.88
N ILE A 63 -4.93 6.68 -18.65
CA ILE A 63 -4.29 5.97 -17.53
C ILE A 63 -4.91 4.59 -17.36
N THR A 64 -4.05 3.57 -17.25
CA THR A 64 -4.41 2.19 -16.87
C THR A 64 -3.79 1.88 -15.52
N LEU A 65 -4.58 1.31 -14.61
CA LEU A 65 -4.11 0.85 -13.30
C LEU A 65 -3.87 -0.67 -13.35
N GLU A 66 -2.70 -1.10 -12.91
CA GLU A 66 -2.35 -2.50 -12.73
C GLU A 66 -2.12 -2.75 -11.24
N PHE A 67 -2.72 -3.83 -10.70
CA PHE A 67 -2.64 -4.14 -9.28
C PHE A 67 -1.79 -5.36 -9.02
N THR A 68 -0.87 -5.26 -8.05
CA THR A 68 -0.16 -6.37 -7.45
C THR A 68 -0.69 -6.55 -6.03
N GLU A 69 -1.28 -7.72 -5.75
CA GLU A 69 -1.85 -8.02 -4.44
C GLU A 69 -0.88 -8.84 -3.61
N PHE A 70 -0.70 -8.43 -2.38
CA PHE A 70 0.10 -9.12 -1.37
C PHE A 70 -0.79 -9.66 -0.26
N THR A 71 -0.28 -10.64 0.49
CA THR A 71 -1.01 -11.28 1.60
C THR A 71 -0.57 -10.77 2.98
N ASP A 72 0.42 -9.88 3.03
CA ASP A 72 0.96 -9.29 4.26
C ASP A 72 1.21 -7.79 4.08
N TYR A 73 1.42 -7.08 5.20
CA TYR A 73 1.61 -5.63 5.21
C TYR A 73 3.06 -5.17 4.99
N SER A 74 4.04 -6.07 4.97
CA SER A 74 5.46 -5.72 4.85
C SER A 74 5.89 -5.51 3.40
N GLN A 75 5.35 -6.30 2.48
CA GLN A 75 5.78 -6.35 1.10
C GLN A 75 5.37 -5.14 0.23
N PRO A 76 4.16 -4.54 0.35
CA PRO A 76 3.77 -3.42 -0.51
C PRO A 76 4.71 -2.22 -0.42
N ASN A 77 5.15 -1.84 0.79
CA ASN A 77 6.11 -0.76 0.97
C ASN A 77 7.48 -1.10 0.38
N LYS A 78 7.93 -2.35 0.57
CA LYS A 78 9.19 -2.81 0.00
C LYS A 78 9.17 -2.75 -1.52
N ALA A 79 8.13 -3.30 -2.16
CA ALA A 79 7.98 -3.28 -3.62
C ALA A 79 7.94 -1.83 -4.17
N THR A 80 7.30 -0.89 -3.44
CA THR A 80 7.30 0.52 -3.81
C THR A 80 8.69 1.15 -3.67
N ALA A 81 9.38 0.90 -2.56
CA ALA A 81 10.72 1.45 -2.30
C ALA A 81 11.79 0.88 -3.25
N ASP A 82 11.60 -0.32 -3.75
CA ASP A 82 12.50 -0.98 -4.70
C ASP A 82 12.14 -0.64 -6.18
N GLY A 83 11.03 0.09 -6.42
CA GLY A 83 10.61 0.50 -7.76
C GLY A 83 9.96 -0.62 -8.58
N GLU A 84 9.52 -1.69 -7.95
CA GLU A 84 8.78 -2.79 -8.61
C GLU A 84 7.36 -2.38 -8.97
N VAL A 85 6.78 -1.47 -8.16
CA VAL A 85 5.50 -0.80 -8.37
C VAL A 85 5.64 0.70 -8.18
N ASP A 86 4.76 1.48 -8.78
CA ASP A 86 4.81 2.95 -8.73
C ASP A 86 4.22 3.50 -7.43
N LEU A 87 3.17 2.84 -6.91
CA LEU A 87 2.41 3.27 -5.73
C LEU A 87 2.03 2.06 -4.88
N ASN A 88 1.62 2.33 -3.63
CA ASN A 88 0.85 1.38 -2.85
C ASN A 88 -0.38 2.05 -2.21
N ALA A 89 -1.39 1.25 -1.88
CA ALA A 89 -2.63 1.74 -1.28
C ALA A 89 -3.21 0.69 -0.32
N PHE A 90 -2.79 0.71 0.94
CA PHE A 90 -3.25 -0.23 1.97
C PHE A 90 -3.14 0.30 3.39
N GLN A 91 -2.26 1.27 3.65
CA GLN A 91 -1.77 1.63 4.98
C GLN A 91 -2.30 2.97 5.48
N HIS A 92 -2.20 3.18 6.76
CA HIS A 92 -2.40 4.47 7.41
C HIS A 92 -1.05 5.17 7.72
N TYR A 93 -1.09 6.46 8.02
CA TYR A 93 0.11 7.28 8.25
C TYR A 93 1.05 6.73 9.33
N ASN A 94 0.50 6.23 10.45
CA ASN A 94 1.34 5.70 11.52
C ASN A 94 2.14 4.48 11.05
N PHE A 95 1.53 3.60 10.26
CA PHE A 95 2.21 2.44 9.68
C PHE A 95 3.31 2.89 8.70
N LEU A 96 3.00 3.79 7.77
CA LEU A 96 3.97 4.33 6.82
C LEU A 96 5.16 4.98 7.51
N ASN A 97 4.91 5.85 8.50
CA ASN A 97 5.96 6.56 9.24
C ASN A 97 6.85 5.58 10.03
N ASN A 98 6.25 4.58 10.68
CA ASN A 98 7.00 3.55 11.40
C ASN A 98 7.84 2.71 10.45
N TRP A 99 7.25 2.25 9.34
CA TRP A 99 7.94 1.47 8.32
C TRP A 99 9.14 2.24 7.74
N ASN A 100 8.95 3.51 7.37
CA ASN A 100 10.03 4.38 6.88
C ASN A 100 11.18 4.47 7.90
N LYS A 101 10.84 4.71 9.17
CA LYS A 101 11.83 4.83 10.25
C LYS A 101 12.63 3.54 10.43
N GLU A 102 11.96 2.39 10.45
CA GLU A 102 12.60 1.09 10.67
C GLU A 102 13.46 0.65 9.48
N ASN A 103 13.07 1.02 8.25
CA ASN A 103 13.77 0.60 7.03
C ASN A 103 14.70 1.68 6.45
N GLY A 104 14.81 2.85 7.09
CA GLY A 104 15.64 3.96 6.60
C GLY A 104 15.19 4.44 5.21
N LYS A 105 13.88 4.52 4.99
CA LYS A 105 13.24 4.95 3.74
C LYS A 105 12.42 6.21 3.96
N ASP A 106 11.94 6.81 2.88
CA ASP A 106 11.23 8.09 2.85
C ASP A 106 10.02 8.09 1.91
N LEU A 107 9.29 6.96 1.84
CA LEU A 107 8.03 6.91 1.10
C LEU A 107 7.06 7.97 1.63
N VAL A 108 6.37 8.66 0.74
CA VAL A 108 5.45 9.75 1.08
C VAL A 108 4.02 9.45 0.65
N ALA A 109 3.05 9.86 1.45
CA ALA A 109 1.65 9.83 1.05
C ALA A 109 1.38 10.95 0.04
N ILE A 110 0.85 10.60 -1.13
CA ILE A 110 0.50 11.56 -2.18
C ILE A 110 -0.99 11.89 -2.22
N ALA A 111 -1.83 11.03 -1.64
CA ALA A 111 -3.27 11.23 -1.52
C ALA A 111 -3.85 10.33 -0.42
N ASP A 112 -4.98 10.75 0.14
CA ASP A 112 -5.81 9.95 1.02
C ASP A 112 -6.88 9.20 0.22
N THR A 113 -7.20 7.96 0.62
CA THR A 113 -8.26 7.16 0.00
C THR A 113 -9.49 7.08 0.89
N TYR A 114 -9.38 6.45 2.04
CA TYR A 114 -10.47 6.31 3.02
C TYR A 114 -9.91 6.04 4.41
N ILE A 115 -10.74 6.24 5.42
CA ILE A 115 -10.41 5.89 6.80
C ILE A 115 -11.10 4.59 7.21
N SER A 116 -10.33 3.69 7.84
CA SER A 116 -10.86 2.46 8.43
C SER A 116 -10.61 2.49 9.95
N PRO A 117 -11.66 2.63 10.76
CA PRO A 117 -11.52 2.56 12.20
C PRO A 117 -11.19 1.13 12.65
N ILE A 118 -10.31 1.00 13.63
CA ILE A 118 -10.11 -0.29 14.30
C ILE A 118 -11.33 -0.62 15.15
N ARG A 119 -11.73 -1.88 15.19
CA ARG A 119 -12.91 -2.35 15.92
C ARG A 119 -12.62 -3.66 16.64
N LEU A 120 -13.31 -3.87 17.76
CA LEU A 120 -13.34 -5.15 18.47
C LEU A 120 -14.55 -5.97 17.96
N TYR A 121 -14.28 -7.15 17.49
CA TYR A 121 -15.30 -8.08 17.01
C TYR A 121 -15.46 -9.25 17.95
N SER A 122 -16.68 -9.74 18.10
CA SER A 122 -16.95 -11.00 18.80
C SER A 122 -16.49 -12.17 17.95
N GLY A 123 -15.95 -13.20 18.58
CA GLY A 123 -15.87 -14.53 18.00
C GLY A 123 -17.26 -15.11 17.76
N LEU A 124 -17.33 -16.20 17.01
CA LEU A 124 -18.58 -16.88 16.69
C LEU A 124 -18.80 -18.11 17.57
N ASN A 125 -20.07 -18.42 17.82
CA ASN A 125 -20.55 -19.69 18.34
C ASN A 125 -21.55 -20.25 17.31
N GLY A 126 -21.08 -21.13 16.43
CA GLY A 126 -21.81 -21.48 15.21
C GLY A 126 -21.93 -20.27 14.27
N SER A 127 -23.15 -19.84 13.95
CA SER A 127 -23.46 -18.67 13.14
C SER A 127 -23.64 -17.39 13.96
N ASP A 128 -23.74 -17.49 15.27
CA ASP A 128 -24.10 -16.38 16.16
C ASP A 128 -22.86 -15.73 16.78
N ASN A 129 -22.95 -14.46 17.13
CA ASN A 129 -21.92 -13.80 17.90
C ASN A 129 -21.80 -14.45 19.29
N LYS A 130 -20.58 -14.76 19.69
CA LYS A 130 -20.30 -15.33 21.02
C LYS A 130 -20.63 -14.35 22.15
N TYR A 131 -20.38 -13.05 21.89
CA TYR A 131 -20.65 -11.94 22.81
C TYR A 131 -21.40 -10.84 22.07
N THR A 132 -22.29 -10.13 22.74
CA THR A 132 -23.08 -9.02 22.19
C THR A 132 -22.59 -7.65 22.69
N LYS A 133 -21.85 -7.63 23.78
CA LYS A 133 -21.26 -6.44 24.39
C LYS A 133 -19.95 -6.79 25.10
N VAL A 134 -19.14 -5.78 25.40
CA VAL A 134 -17.80 -5.93 25.99
C VAL A 134 -17.87 -6.58 27.39
N GLU A 135 -18.91 -6.28 28.16
CA GLU A 135 -19.11 -6.80 29.51
C GLU A 135 -19.28 -8.31 29.52
N ASP A 136 -19.78 -8.89 28.43
CA ASP A 136 -20.02 -10.33 28.28
C ASP A 136 -18.74 -11.16 28.17
N ILE A 137 -17.59 -10.53 27.89
CA ILE A 137 -16.29 -11.20 27.80
C ILE A 137 -15.93 -11.77 29.17
N PRO A 138 -15.78 -13.11 29.32
CA PRO A 138 -15.53 -13.75 30.63
C PRO A 138 -14.10 -13.48 31.12
N ALA A 139 -13.87 -13.78 32.40
CA ALA A 139 -12.51 -13.89 32.91
C ALA A 139 -11.74 -15.00 32.14
N ASN A 140 -10.46 -14.77 31.90
CA ASN A 140 -9.58 -15.58 31.06
C ASN A 140 -10.02 -15.68 29.59
N GLY A 141 -10.87 -14.75 29.13
CA GLY A 141 -11.24 -14.65 27.71
C GLY A 141 -10.01 -14.42 26.82
N GLU A 142 -10.08 -14.91 25.59
CA GLU A 142 -9.01 -14.78 24.61
C GLU A 142 -9.33 -13.66 23.63
N ILE A 143 -8.36 -12.77 23.36
CA ILE A 143 -8.44 -11.67 22.41
C ILE A 143 -7.21 -11.74 21.50
N SER A 144 -7.44 -11.70 20.19
CA SER A 144 -6.38 -11.59 19.20
C SER A 144 -6.18 -10.13 18.78
N VAL A 145 -4.94 -9.72 18.67
CA VAL A 145 -4.54 -8.39 18.18
C VAL A 145 -3.54 -8.54 17.03
N PRO A 146 -3.42 -7.55 16.11
CA PRO A 146 -2.37 -7.58 15.09
C PRO A 146 -0.97 -7.60 15.71
N ASN A 147 -0.01 -8.23 15.02
CA ASN A 147 1.39 -8.33 15.45
C ASN A 147 2.28 -7.19 14.95
N ASP A 148 1.80 -6.31 14.06
CA ASP A 148 2.56 -5.13 13.67
C ASP A 148 2.45 -4.03 14.74
N ALA A 149 3.57 -3.37 15.03
CA ALA A 149 3.70 -2.44 16.15
C ALA A 149 2.64 -1.33 16.16
N THR A 150 2.18 -0.87 15.01
CA THR A 150 1.23 0.24 14.92
C THR A 150 -0.21 -0.20 15.08
N ASN A 151 -0.61 -1.35 14.54
CA ASN A 151 -1.96 -1.88 14.70
C ASN A 151 -2.13 -2.61 16.04
N GLU A 152 -1.09 -3.31 16.55
CA GLU A 152 -1.07 -3.79 17.94
C GLU A 152 -1.36 -2.64 18.91
N SER A 153 -0.60 -1.55 18.80
CA SER A 153 -0.78 -0.37 19.64
C SER A 153 -2.20 0.19 19.56
N ARG A 154 -2.77 0.31 18.34
CA ARG A 154 -4.17 0.76 18.16
C ARG A 154 -5.17 -0.19 18.81
N ALA A 155 -4.95 -1.50 18.70
CA ALA A 155 -5.80 -2.49 19.35
C ALA A 155 -5.74 -2.40 20.87
N LEU A 156 -4.55 -2.24 21.47
CA LEU A 156 -4.37 -2.08 22.90
C LEU A 156 -5.03 -0.80 23.44
N TYR A 157 -4.89 0.32 22.75
CA TYR A 157 -5.62 1.56 23.10
C TYR A 157 -7.14 1.38 23.01
N LEU A 158 -7.65 0.62 22.03
CA LEU A 158 -9.06 0.29 21.96
C LEU A 158 -9.51 -0.55 23.15
N LEU A 159 -8.74 -1.57 23.55
CA LEU A 159 -9.02 -2.39 24.73
C LEU A 159 -9.00 -1.55 26.02
N GLN A 160 -8.06 -0.62 26.15
CA GLN A 160 -8.04 0.34 27.25
C GLN A 160 -9.27 1.23 27.24
N SER A 161 -9.65 1.79 26.09
CA SER A 161 -10.84 2.62 25.94
C SER A 161 -12.14 1.87 26.27
N ALA A 162 -12.16 0.56 26.04
CA ALA A 162 -13.24 -0.35 26.41
C ALA A 162 -13.22 -0.74 27.90
N GLY A 163 -12.25 -0.28 28.69
CA GLY A 163 -12.12 -0.62 30.12
C GLY A 163 -11.65 -2.05 30.40
N LEU A 164 -11.09 -2.74 29.41
CA LEU A 164 -10.64 -4.11 29.55
C LEU A 164 -9.23 -4.25 30.13
N ILE A 165 -8.37 -3.26 29.86
CA ILE A 165 -6.97 -3.20 30.33
C ILE A 165 -6.60 -1.76 30.70
N LYS A 166 -5.44 -1.57 31.38
CA LYS A 166 -4.76 -0.28 31.46
C LYS A 166 -3.33 -0.39 30.96
N LEU A 167 -2.85 0.68 30.35
CA LEU A 167 -1.50 0.83 29.81
C LEU A 167 -0.73 1.88 30.62
N ASP A 168 0.59 1.73 30.70
CA ASP A 168 1.52 2.72 31.30
C ASP A 168 1.99 3.77 30.28
N VAL A 169 1.54 3.69 29.05
CA VAL A 169 1.82 4.62 27.97
C VAL A 169 0.55 5.32 27.50
N SER A 170 0.69 6.49 26.89
CA SER A 170 -0.45 7.30 26.45
C SER A 170 -0.11 8.14 25.20
N GLY A 171 -1.14 8.78 24.63
CA GLY A 171 -1.00 9.70 23.51
C GLY A 171 -0.62 8.98 22.21
N THR A 172 0.53 9.34 21.64
CA THR A 172 1.04 8.81 20.37
C THR A 172 2.12 7.74 20.56
N ALA A 173 2.42 7.33 21.79
CA ALA A 173 3.39 6.27 22.05
C ALA A 173 2.87 4.94 21.51
N LEU A 174 3.74 4.13 20.92
CA LEU A 174 3.39 2.77 20.55
C LEU A 174 3.29 1.91 21.82
N ALA A 175 2.12 1.32 22.03
CA ALA A 175 1.86 0.38 23.11
C ALA A 175 2.10 -1.05 22.63
N THR A 176 2.66 -1.88 23.51
CA THR A 176 2.81 -3.32 23.34
C THR A 176 2.13 -4.05 24.51
N ILE A 177 1.95 -5.36 24.41
CA ILE A 177 1.41 -6.19 25.51
C ILE A 177 2.18 -5.96 26.81
N ALA A 178 3.50 -5.68 26.72
CA ALA A 178 4.34 -5.41 27.90
C ALA A 178 3.95 -4.12 28.66
N ASN A 179 3.23 -3.21 28.02
CA ASN A 179 2.75 -1.98 28.64
C ASN A 179 1.44 -2.15 29.43
N ILE A 180 0.87 -3.35 29.50
CA ILE A 180 -0.36 -3.60 30.25
C ILE A 180 -0.04 -3.64 31.75
N THR A 181 -0.59 -2.69 32.51
CA THR A 181 -0.43 -2.58 33.96
C THR A 181 -1.59 -3.18 34.75
N GLU A 182 -2.79 -3.17 34.16
CA GLU A 182 -3.97 -3.81 34.76
C GLU A 182 -4.70 -4.62 33.70
N ASN A 183 -5.11 -5.84 34.09
CA ASN A 183 -5.91 -6.77 33.31
C ASN A 183 -6.89 -7.48 34.25
N PRO A 184 -7.97 -6.80 34.68
CA PRO A 184 -8.82 -7.28 35.75
C PRO A 184 -9.56 -8.56 35.42
N LYS A 185 -9.77 -8.87 34.15
CA LYS A 185 -10.38 -10.11 33.68
C LYS A 185 -9.35 -11.20 33.36
N ASN A 186 -8.06 -10.96 33.58
CA ASN A 186 -6.98 -11.87 33.20
C ASN A 186 -7.10 -12.37 31.75
N LEU A 187 -7.39 -11.43 30.84
CA LEU A 187 -7.56 -11.74 29.42
C LEU A 187 -6.26 -12.27 28.83
N LYS A 188 -6.36 -13.27 27.97
CA LYS A 188 -5.24 -13.77 27.18
C LYS A 188 -5.20 -13.01 25.87
N ILE A 189 -4.19 -12.15 25.72
CA ILE A 189 -4.01 -11.35 24.50
C ILE A 189 -2.91 -12.02 23.67
N THR A 190 -3.25 -12.37 22.42
CA THR A 190 -2.37 -13.08 21.50
C THR A 190 -2.21 -12.26 20.22
N GLU A 191 -0.96 -12.04 19.85
CA GLU A 191 -0.62 -11.38 18.58
C GLU A 191 -0.77 -12.38 17.43
N LEU A 192 -1.42 -11.92 16.35
CA LEU A 192 -1.60 -12.68 15.12
C LEU A 192 -1.17 -11.83 13.93
N ASP A 193 -0.65 -12.51 12.93
CA ASP A 193 -0.36 -11.90 11.63
C ASP A 193 -1.67 -11.43 10.97
N ALA A 194 -1.67 -10.22 10.39
CA ALA A 194 -2.86 -9.52 9.91
C ALA A 194 -2.89 -9.40 8.37
#